data_6e091191da9b8d04b00515f2f8978942
#
_entry.id   6e091191da9b8d04b00515f2f8978942
#
_cell.length_a   1.000
_cell.length_b   1.000
_cell.length_c   1.000
_cell.angle_alpha   90.00
_cell.angle_beta   90.00
_cell.angle_gamma   90.00
#
_symmetry.space_group_name_H-M   'P 1'
#
loop_
_entity.id
_entity.type
_entity.pdbx_description
1 polymer ?
#
loop_
_entity_poly.entity_id
_entity_poly.type
_entity_poly.pdbx_seq_one_letter_code
_entity_poly.pdbx_strand_id
1 'polypeptide(L)'
;MEEIDNKAEKRKDADIMKKYKAVFSDIDGTLLNSKHQIPENTRKKIKQINKNGIPYVLVSARMPKGMTAIRAELEAKSPMICYSGALVVDEEDHPIYSVAMPQEVAMKLCRRVYELNPKISVNIYTNDEWLVKDKKEYWAAQESDITGVIPQEVSFEDEEVYKEVHKVLCMGDKEDIAALEQQLVKEFPQIRIYRSKDTYLEIMSMKASKSDAIHMLKDHFHVKQEEIMAFGDNFNDIDMIRYAGLGVAMGNAADEVKPVSYTHLRAHETGA
;
A
#
# COMPACT_ATOMS: atom_id res chain seq x y z
N MET A 1 12.87 -14.67 -37.53
CA MET A 1 12.81 -13.36 -36.86
C MET A 1 12.33 -13.52 -35.41
N GLU A 2 11.23 -14.26 -35.13
CA GLU A 2 10.72 -14.53 -33.76
C GLU A 2 11.72 -15.24 -32.81
N GLU A 3 12.58 -16.15 -33.32
CA GLU A 3 13.57 -16.85 -32.50
C GLU A 3 14.75 -15.96 -32.06
N ILE A 4 15.09 -14.97 -32.85
CA ILE A 4 16.16 -14.00 -32.54
C ILE A 4 15.66 -12.97 -31.52
N ASP A 5 14.40 -12.52 -31.65
CA ASP A 5 13.76 -11.61 -30.69
C ASP A 5 13.57 -12.29 -29.32
N ASN A 6 13.13 -13.54 -29.29
CA ASN A 6 12.95 -14.31 -28.06
C ASN A 6 14.29 -14.55 -27.32
N LYS A 7 15.40 -14.68 -28.07
CA LYS A 7 16.74 -14.87 -27.49
C LYS A 7 17.34 -13.57 -26.94
N ALA A 8 17.04 -12.44 -27.59
CA ALA A 8 17.44 -11.12 -27.12
C ALA A 8 16.66 -10.70 -25.87
N GLU A 9 15.37 -10.98 -25.82
CA GLU A 9 14.51 -10.72 -24.67
C GLU A 9 14.94 -11.55 -23.44
N LYS A 10 15.19 -12.86 -23.61
CA LYS A 10 15.72 -13.74 -22.56
C LYS A 10 17.08 -13.28 -22.01
N ARG A 11 17.94 -12.70 -22.86
CA ARG A 11 19.23 -12.14 -22.40
C ARG A 11 19.02 -10.86 -21.57
N LYS A 12 18.15 -9.95 -22.01
CA LYS A 12 17.81 -8.74 -21.26
C LYS A 12 17.19 -9.07 -19.88
N ASP A 13 16.26 -10.03 -19.84
CA ASP A 13 15.68 -10.52 -18.59
C ASP A 13 16.77 -11.08 -17.64
N ALA A 14 17.69 -11.87 -18.17
CA ALA A 14 18.78 -12.45 -17.39
C ALA A 14 19.74 -11.38 -16.83
N ASP A 15 20.03 -10.34 -17.59
CA ASP A 15 20.90 -9.25 -17.14
C ASP A 15 20.23 -8.35 -16.10
N ILE A 16 18.93 -8.11 -16.23
CA ILE A 16 18.12 -7.40 -15.22
C ILE A 16 18.11 -8.21 -13.92
N MET A 17 17.87 -9.52 -13.98
CA MET A 17 17.83 -10.40 -12.81
C MET A 17 19.20 -10.54 -12.13
N LYS A 18 20.30 -10.38 -12.85
CA LYS A 18 21.65 -10.34 -12.25
C LYS A 18 21.92 -9.03 -11.50
N LYS A 19 21.36 -7.93 -11.96
CA LYS A 19 21.60 -6.60 -11.41
C LYS A 19 20.71 -6.33 -10.19
N TYR A 20 19.41 -6.70 -10.26
CA TYR A 20 18.45 -6.38 -9.21
C TYR A 20 18.17 -7.60 -8.36
N LYS A 21 18.20 -7.42 -7.03
CA LYS A 21 18.12 -8.48 -6.03
C LYS A 21 16.89 -8.40 -5.15
N ALA A 22 16.10 -7.34 -5.27
CA ALA A 22 14.81 -7.19 -4.62
C ALA A 22 13.87 -6.36 -5.48
N VAL A 23 12.58 -6.72 -5.50
CA VAL A 23 11.53 -6.02 -6.23
C VAL A 23 10.43 -5.62 -5.27
N PHE A 24 10.03 -4.36 -5.31
CA PHE A 24 8.94 -3.78 -4.54
C PHE A 24 7.86 -3.29 -5.50
N SER A 25 6.63 -3.68 -5.29
CA SER A 25 5.53 -3.31 -6.18
C SER A 25 4.31 -2.85 -5.40
N ASP A 26 3.79 -1.68 -5.76
CA ASP A 26 2.44 -1.32 -5.38
C ASP A 26 1.44 -2.30 -6.00
N ILE A 27 0.23 -2.35 -5.44
CA ILE A 27 -0.82 -3.30 -5.83
C ILE A 27 -1.85 -2.65 -6.75
N ASP A 28 -2.53 -1.62 -6.25
CA ASP A 28 -3.70 -1.04 -6.91
C ASP A 28 -3.30 -0.02 -7.98
N GLY A 29 -3.57 -0.33 -9.26
CA GLY A 29 -3.12 0.47 -10.39
C GLY A 29 -1.73 0.10 -10.91
N THR A 30 -0.99 -0.75 -10.18
CA THR A 30 0.36 -1.20 -10.55
C THR A 30 0.37 -2.70 -10.87
N LEU A 31 0.16 -3.56 -9.89
CA LEU A 31 0.14 -5.01 -10.04
C LEU A 31 -1.20 -5.50 -10.61
N LEU A 32 -2.30 -4.91 -10.14
CA LEU A 32 -3.65 -5.26 -10.56
C LEU A 32 -4.11 -4.41 -11.75
N ASN A 33 -4.76 -5.07 -12.70
CA ASN A 33 -5.42 -4.39 -13.82
C ASN A 33 -6.77 -3.75 -13.39
N SER A 34 -7.48 -3.10 -14.32
CA SER A 34 -8.78 -2.46 -14.08
C SER A 34 -9.89 -3.43 -13.65
N LYS A 35 -9.68 -4.74 -13.78
CA LYS A 35 -10.59 -5.81 -13.28
C LYS A 35 -10.16 -6.34 -11.92
N HIS A 36 -9.23 -5.69 -11.24
CA HIS A 36 -8.63 -6.13 -9.97
C HIS A 36 -8.01 -7.53 -10.04
N GLN A 37 -7.40 -7.87 -11.16
CA GLN A 37 -6.75 -9.17 -11.39
C GLN A 37 -5.29 -8.99 -11.77
N ILE A 38 -4.45 -9.94 -11.38
CA ILE A 38 -3.05 -9.99 -11.81
C ILE A 38 -3.02 -10.55 -13.25
N PRO A 39 -2.50 -9.80 -14.25
CA PRO A 39 -2.37 -10.33 -15.61
C PRO A 39 -1.51 -11.59 -15.63
N GLU A 40 -1.92 -12.59 -16.43
CA GLU A 40 -1.30 -13.92 -16.47
C GLU A 40 0.21 -13.86 -16.76
N ASN A 41 0.63 -13.01 -17.69
CA ASN A 41 2.05 -12.86 -18.02
C ASN A 41 2.83 -12.25 -16.85
N THR A 42 2.26 -11.24 -16.16
CA THR A 42 2.85 -10.63 -14.97
C THR A 42 3.00 -11.67 -13.87
N ARG A 43 1.96 -12.46 -13.59
CA ARG A 43 1.97 -13.53 -12.60
C ARG A 43 3.09 -14.56 -12.89
N LYS A 44 3.21 -15.01 -14.14
CA LYS A 44 4.28 -15.96 -14.54
C LYS A 44 5.68 -15.38 -14.32
N LYS A 45 5.90 -14.11 -14.69
CA LYS A 45 7.19 -13.44 -14.50
C LYS A 45 7.54 -13.28 -13.02
N ILE A 46 6.58 -12.89 -12.18
CA ILE A 46 6.80 -12.76 -10.73
C ILE A 46 7.13 -14.10 -10.09
N LYS A 47 6.40 -15.18 -10.46
CA LYS A 47 6.72 -16.53 -9.97
C LYS A 47 8.13 -16.98 -10.40
N GLN A 48 8.58 -16.58 -11.59
CA GLN A 48 9.95 -16.86 -12.03
C GLN A 48 10.99 -16.07 -11.21
N ILE A 49 10.71 -14.79 -10.89
CA ILE A 49 11.55 -13.94 -10.01
C ILE A 49 11.70 -14.62 -8.64
N ASN A 50 10.59 -15.01 -8.02
CA ASN A 50 10.57 -15.69 -6.74
C ASN A 50 11.36 -17.03 -6.77
N LYS A 51 11.21 -17.84 -7.83
CA LYS A 51 11.97 -19.10 -8.01
C LYS A 51 13.47 -18.89 -8.12
N ASN A 52 13.92 -17.73 -8.58
CA ASN A 52 15.32 -17.36 -8.64
C ASN A 52 15.86 -16.77 -7.34
N GLY A 53 15.07 -16.81 -6.26
CA GLY A 53 15.46 -16.31 -4.94
C GLY A 53 15.48 -14.79 -4.82
N ILE A 54 14.85 -14.06 -5.75
CA ILE A 54 14.69 -12.61 -5.67
C ILE A 54 13.36 -12.32 -4.98
N PRO A 55 13.35 -11.68 -3.78
CA PRO A 55 12.12 -11.35 -3.10
C PRO A 55 11.29 -10.34 -3.90
N TYR A 56 10.01 -10.68 -4.11
CA TYR A 56 9.01 -9.78 -4.66
C TYR A 56 8.07 -9.34 -3.54
N VAL A 57 8.25 -8.11 -3.09
CA VAL A 57 7.58 -7.53 -1.93
C VAL A 57 6.37 -6.71 -2.38
N LEU A 58 5.22 -7.04 -1.84
CA LEU A 58 3.99 -6.26 -2.03
C LEU A 58 4.02 -5.03 -1.13
N VAL A 59 3.66 -3.88 -1.68
CA VAL A 59 3.64 -2.58 -1.00
C VAL A 59 2.27 -1.95 -1.21
N SER A 60 1.50 -1.67 -0.16
CA SER A 60 0.15 -1.14 -0.34
C SER A 60 -0.32 -0.30 0.86
N ALA A 61 -1.37 0.51 0.64
CA ALA A 61 -2.14 1.14 1.72
C ALA A 61 -3.11 0.17 2.43
N ARG A 62 -3.20 -1.08 1.95
CA ARG A 62 -4.07 -2.13 2.51
C ARG A 62 -3.50 -2.66 3.84
N MET A 63 -4.39 -3.28 4.63
CA MET A 63 -4.02 -4.09 5.79
C MET A 63 -3.42 -5.44 5.36
N PRO A 64 -2.69 -6.17 6.24
CA PRO A 64 -2.11 -7.47 5.90
C PRO A 64 -3.12 -8.46 5.32
N LYS A 65 -4.27 -8.69 5.98
CA LYS A 65 -5.34 -9.58 5.48
C LYS A 65 -5.81 -9.25 4.07
N GLY A 66 -5.84 -7.96 3.71
CA GLY A 66 -6.21 -7.50 2.36
C GLY A 66 -5.17 -7.80 1.28
N MET A 67 -3.99 -8.34 1.66
CA MET A 67 -2.88 -8.63 0.74
C MET A 67 -2.52 -10.13 0.70
N THR A 68 -2.93 -10.91 1.71
CA THR A 68 -2.53 -12.33 1.86
C THR A 68 -2.93 -13.18 0.65
N ALA A 69 -4.12 -12.99 0.09
CA ALA A 69 -4.57 -13.74 -1.09
C ALA A 69 -3.70 -13.43 -2.33
N ILE A 70 -3.29 -12.17 -2.52
CA ILE A 70 -2.42 -11.72 -3.61
C ILE A 70 -1.03 -12.34 -3.44
N ARG A 71 -0.46 -12.30 -2.23
CA ARG A 71 0.82 -12.93 -1.91
C ARG A 71 0.80 -14.43 -2.21
N ALA A 72 -0.27 -15.13 -1.81
CA ALA A 72 -0.45 -16.55 -2.07
C ALA A 72 -0.57 -16.87 -3.58
N GLU A 73 -1.33 -16.06 -4.34
CA GLU A 73 -1.46 -16.22 -5.81
C GLU A 73 -0.11 -16.09 -6.52
N LEU A 74 0.77 -15.23 -6.02
CA LEU A 74 2.13 -15.02 -6.56
C LEU A 74 3.14 -16.05 -6.07
N GLU A 75 2.77 -16.95 -5.14
CA GLU A 75 3.69 -17.85 -4.45
C GLU A 75 4.88 -17.10 -3.83
N ALA A 76 4.65 -15.85 -3.42
CA ALA A 76 5.69 -15.00 -2.85
C ALA A 76 5.93 -15.39 -1.38
N LYS A 77 7.18 -15.69 -1.07
CA LYS A 77 7.67 -15.92 0.29
C LYS A 77 8.51 -14.72 0.70
N SER A 78 7.85 -13.58 0.86
CA SER A 78 8.48 -12.30 1.16
C SER A 78 7.64 -11.53 2.15
N PRO A 79 8.25 -10.67 2.98
CA PRO A 79 7.54 -9.68 3.77
C PRO A 79 6.56 -8.85 2.94
N MET A 80 5.60 -8.21 3.60
CA MET A 80 4.68 -7.26 2.98
C MET A 80 4.78 -5.91 3.67
N ILE A 81 4.77 -4.83 2.89
CA ILE A 81 4.69 -3.45 3.38
C ILE A 81 3.21 -3.03 3.30
N CYS A 82 2.61 -2.80 4.47
CA CYS A 82 1.21 -2.49 4.66
C CYS A 82 1.02 -1.03 5.10
N TYR A 83 -0.19 -0.49 4.97
CA TYR A 83 -0.54 0.86 5.40
C TYR A 83 0.45 1.91 4.91
N SER A 84 0.82 1.85 3.61
CA SER A 84 1.76 2.80 2.98
C SER A 84 3.10 2.93 3.73
N GLY A 85 3.59 1.84 4.33
CA GLY A 85 4.85 1.81 5.06
C GLY A 85 4.74 1.97 6.58
N ALA A 86 3.52 2.05 7.13
CA ALA A 86 3.34 2.11 8.58
C ALA A 86 3.55 0.76 9.27
N LEU A 87 3.40 -0.34 8.55
CA LEU A 87 3.59 -1.70 9.08
C LEU A 87 4.31 -2.57 8.05
N VAL A 88 5.29 -3.35 8.51
CA VAL A 88 5.86 -4.44 7.71
C VAL A 88 5.65 -5.74 8.47
N VAL A 89 5.13 -6.75 7.78
CA VAL A 89 4.97 -8.10 8.31
C VAL A 89 5.88 -9.07 7.56
N ASP A 90 6.39 -10.09 8.25
CA ASP A 90 7.20 -11.16 7.66
C ASP A 90 6.37 -12.16 6.84
N GLU A 91 6.98 -13.26 6.46
CA GLU A 91 6.36 -14.32 5.66
C GLU A 91 5.24 -15.06 6.42
N GLU A 92 5.27 -15.03 7.73
CA GLU A 92 4.31 -15.64 8.67
C GLU A 92 3.29 -14.61 9.21
N ASP A 93 3.27 -13.40 8.65
CA ASP A 93 2.40 -12.28 9.04
C ASP A 93 2.70 -11.68 10.44
N HIS A 94 3.90 -11.91 11.00
CA HIS A 94 4.32 -11.25 12.23
C HIS A 94 4.88 -9.85 11.94
N PRO A 95 4.53 -8.84 12.76
CA PRO A 95 5.09 -7.49 12.62
C PRO A 95 6.61 -7.47 12.86
N ILE A 96 7.38 -6.94 11.90
CA ILE A 96 8.84 -6.74 12.01
C ILE A 96 9.24 -5.26 11.95
N TYR A 97 8.32 -4.39 11.59
CA TYR A 97 8.49 -2.93 11.62
C TYR A 97 7.12 -2.28 11.82
N SER A 98 7.03 -1.31 12.73
CA SER A 98 5.78 -0.61 13.05
C SER A 98 6.02 0.88 13.28
N VAL A 99 5.19 1.72 12.66
CA VAL A 99 5.14 3.18 12.82
C VAL A 99 3.70 3.59 13.06
N ALA A 100 3.24 3.38 14.28
CA ALA A 100 1.90 3.77 14.69
C ALA A 100 1.79 5.28 14.98
N MET A 101 0.58 5.81 14.98
CA MET A 101 0.28 7.11 15.56
C MET A 101 0.38 7.05 17.09
N PRO A 102 0.82 8.14 17.77
CA PRO A 102 0.72 8.18 19.23
C PRO A 102 -0.74 7.98 19.68
N GLN A 103 -0.95 7.14 20.70
CA GLN A 103 -2.28 6.77 21.19
C GLN A 103 -3.18 7.97 21.47
N GLU A 104 -2.65 8.98 22.19
CA GLU A 104 -3.39 10.20 22.53
C GLU A 104 -3.83 10.98 21.28
N VAL A 105 -2.99 10.99 20.23
CA VAL A 105 -3.30 11.67 18.96
C VAL A 105 -4.41 10.94 18.22
N ALA A 106 -4.33 9.60 18.12
CA ALA A 106 -5.35 8.79 17.47
C ALA A 106 -6.70 8.90 18.17
N MET A 107 -6.71 8.83 19.51
CA MET A 107 -7.92 8.98 20.33
C MET A 107 -8.55 10.38 20.15
N LYS A 108 -7.74 11.45 20.26
CA LYS A 108 -8.21 12.82 20.09
C LYS A 108 -8.74 13.06 18.67
N LEU A 109 -8.07 12.54 17.66
CA LEU A 109 -8.49 12.59 16.26
C LEU A 109 -9.88 11.96 16.08
N CYS A 110 -10.07 10.70 16.50
CA CYS A 110 -11.34 10.00 16.31
C CYS A 110 -12.51 10.67 17.03
N ARG A 111 -12.29 11.17 18.27
CA ARG A 111 -13.28 11.97 18.97
C ARG A 111 -13.63 13.25 18.18
N ARG A 112 -12.61 13.92 17.67
CA ARG A 112 -12.79 15.17 16.91
C ARG A 112 -13.56 14.96 15.60
N VAL A 113 -13.36 13.84 14.90
CA VAL A 113 -14.13 13.50 13.71
C VAL A 113 -15.63 13.42 14.05
N TYR A 114 -16.00 12.71 15.11
CA TYR A 114 -17.41 12.59 15.51
C TYR A 114 -18.03 13.91 16.01
N GLU A 115 -17.24 14.76 16.68
CA GLU A 115 -17.69 16.11 17.05
C GLU A 115 -18.00 16.98 15.83
N LEU A 116 -17.18 16.88 14.79
CA LEU A 116 -17.34 17.65 13.55
C LEU A 116 -18.51 17.12 12.70
N ASN A 117 -18.58 15.80 12.53
CA ASN A 117 -19.67 15.17 11.77
C ASN A 117 -19.89 13.72 12.23
N PRO A 118 -20.93 13.45 13.00
CA PRO A 118 -21.23 12.11 13.53
C PRO A 118 -21.67 11.09 12.45
N LYS A 119 -21.90 11.53 11.20
CA LYS A 119 -22.24 10.65 10.08
C LYS A 119 -21.00 10.04 9.41
N ILE A 120 -19.81 10.52 9.72
CA ILE A 120 -18.57 9.98 9.18
C ILE A 120 -18.31 8.61 9.80
N SER A 121 -18.09 7.61 8.95
CA SER A 121 -17.63 6.29 9.37
C SER A 121 -16.14 6.36 9.71
N VAL A 122 -15.80 6.07 10.96
CA VAL A 122 -14.41 6.01 11.43
C VAL A 122 -13.97 4.57 11.53
N ASN A 123 -12.93 4.22 10.81
CA ASN A 123 -12.38 2.88 10.70
C ASN A 123 -10.93 2.90 11.18
N ILE A 124 -10.63 2.15 12.24
CA ILE A 124 -9.31 2.08 12.87
C ILE A 124 -8.63 0.80 12.44
N TYR A 125 -7.40 0.91 11.98
CA TYR A 125 -6.58 -0.23 11.58
C TYR A 125 -5.35 -0.33 12.49
N THR A 126 -5.19 -1.46 13.14
CA THR A 126 -4.07 -1.77 14.03
C THR A 126 -3.55 -3.18 13.75
N ASN A 127 -2.27 -3.33 13.47
CA ASN A 127 -1.69 -4.60 13.04
C ASN A 127 -2.51 -5.25 11.91
N ASP A 128 -3.13 -6.40 12.13
CA ASP A 128 -3.99 -7.08 11.16
C ASP A 128 -5.47 -7.05 11.59
N GLU A 129 -5.88 -6.01 12.30
CA GLU A 129 -7.25 -5.80 12.76
C GLU A 129 -7.86 -4.55 12.15
N TRP A 130 -9.13 -4.64 11.80
CA TRP A 130 -9.98 -3.53 11.38
C TRP A 130 -11.11 -3.36 12.37
N LEU A 131 -11.10 -2.23 13.07
CA LEU A 131 -11.98 -1.92 14.18
C LEU A 131 -12.95 -0.81 13.79
N VAL A 132 -14.24 -1.03 14.09
CA VAL A 132 -15.34 -0.09 13.80
C VAL A 132 -16.29 0.01 14.99
N LYS A 133 -17.06 1.09 15.06
CA LYS A 133 -18.10 1.25 16.07
C LYS A 133 -19.35 0.43 15.76
N ASP A 134 -19.70 0.30 14.47
CA ASP A 134 -20.83 -0.48 13.96
C ASP A 134 -20.47 -1.05 12.60
N LYS A 135 -20.35 -2.37 12.48
CA LYS A 135 -20.02 -3.06 11.23
C LYS A 135 -21.17 -3.10 10.21
N LYS A 136 -22.39 -2.74 10.63
CA LYS A 136 -23.58 -2.67 9.76
C LYS A 136 -23.80 -1.27 9.20
N GLU A 137 -23.01 -0.29 9.67
CA GLU A 137 -23.01 1.06 9.11
C GLU A 137 -22.65 0.99 7.62
N TYR A 138 -23.30 1.83 6.80
CA TYR A 138 -23.26 1.76 5.33
C TYR A 138 -21.83 1.67 4.76
N TRP A 139 -20.94 2.58 5.19
CA TRP A 139 -19.59 2.65 4.65
C TRP A 139 -18.72 1.48 5.10
N ALA A 140 -18.83 1.04 6.36
CA ALA A 140 -18.09 -0.12 6.87
C ALA A 140 -18.57 -1.41 6.18
N ALA A 141 -19.86 -1.58 5.98
CA ALA A 141 -20.43 -2.72 5.26
C ALA A 141 -19.96 -2.73 3.79
N GLN A 142 -20.00 -1.57 3.10
CA GLN A 142 -19.54 -1.43 1.72
C GLN A 142 -18.05 -1.76 1.58
N GLU A 143 -17.21 -1.26 2.48
CA GLU A 143 -15.76 -1.53 2.46
C GLU A 143 -15.47 -3.01 2.76
N SER A 144 -16.27 -3.65 3.64
CA SER A 144 -16.19 -5.08 3.91
C SER A 144 -16.50 -5.91 2.65
N ASP A 145 -17.52 -5.53 1.88
CA ASP A 145 -17.87 -6.20 0.63
C ASP A 145 -16.76 -6.01 -0.43
N ILE A 146 -16.17 -4.82 -0.51
CA ILE A 146 -15.09 -4.50 -1.47
C ILE A 146 -13.80 -5.27 -1.14
N THR A 147 -13.43 -5.31 0.14
CA THR A 147 -12.13 -5.86 0.58
C THR A 147 -12.18 -7.34 0.91
N GLY A 148 -13.38 -7.89 1.16
CA GLY A 148 -13.58 -9.24 1.69
C GLY A 148 -13.14 -9.40 3.15
N VAL A 149 -12.82 -8.31 3.84
CA VAL A 149 -12.42 -8.32 5.25
C VAL A 149 -13.59 -7.89 6.13
N ILE A 150 -13.85 -8.65 7.18
CA ILE A 150 -14.93 -8.35 8.14
C ILE A 150 -14.35 -7.57 9.31
N PRO A 151 -14.85 -6.34 9.60
CA PRO A 151 -14.39 -5.56 10.75
C PRO A 151 -14.89 -6.13 12.07
N GLN A 152 -14.15 -5.83 13.13
CA GLN A 152 -14.51 -6.10 14.50
C GLN A 152 -15.23 -4.88 15.10
N GLU A 153 -16.40 -5.10 15.74
CA GLU A 153 -17.07 -4.06 16.50
C GLU A 153 -16.43 -3.87 17.87
N VAL A 154 -16.12 -2.61 18.19
CA VAL A 154 -15.48 -2.24 19.46
C VAL A 154 -16.08 -0.96 20.02
N SER A 155 -15.93 -0.74 21.33
CA SER A 155 -16.26 0.53 21.95
C SER A 155 -15.11 1.53 21.75
N PHE A 156 -15.39 2.69 21.16
CA PHE A 156 -14.41 3.77 21.02
C PHE A 156 -14.19 4.56 22.33
N GLU A 157 -14.87 4.18 23.41
CA GLU A 157 -14.57 4.63 24.77
C GLU A 157 -13.44 3.82 25.42
N ASP A 158 -13.11 2.64 24.86
CA ASP A 158 -12.00 1.82 25.31
C ASP A 158 -10.68 2.37 24.71
N GLU A 159 -9.78 2.84 25.57
CA GLU A 159 -8.50 3.41 25.17
C GLU A 159 -7.55 2.38 24.54
N GLU A 160 -7.75 1.09 24.81
CA GLU A 160 -6.95 0.00 24.21
C GLU A 160 -7.11 -0.03 22.68
N VAL A 161 -8.26 0.39 22.14
CA VAL A 161 -8.55 0.49 20.71
C VAL A 161 -7.55 1.41 19.97
N TYR A 162 -6.95 2.36 20.68
CA TYR A 162 -6.06 3.35 20.11
C TYR A 162 -4.57 3.01 20.27
N LYS A 163 -4.24 1.87 20.86
CA LYS A 163 -2.87 1.37 20.85
C LYS A 163 -2.46 0.96 19.44
N GLU A 164 -1.25 1.34 19.05
CA GLU A 164 -0.67 0.95 17.75
C GLU A 164 -1.54 1.23 16.52
N VAL A 165 -2.24 2.36 16.47
CA VAL A 165 -3.05 2.72 15.30
C VAL A 165 -2.13 3.07 14.12
N HIS A 166 -2.13 2.22 13.10
CA HIS A 166 -1.36 2.41 11.88
C HIS A 166 -2.07 3.32 10.89
N LYS A 167 -3.40 3.18 10.79
CA LYS A 167 -4.24 3.98 9.90
C LYS A 167 -5.62 4.22 10.52
N VAL A 168 -6.14 5.43 10.33
CA VAL A 168 -7.56 5.74 10.45
C VAL A 168 -8.09 6.06 9.06
N LEU A 169 -9.15 5.39 8.64
CA LEU A 169 -9.87 5.68 7.41
C LEU A 169 -11.23 6.28 7.77
N CYS A 170 -11.44 7.53 7.40
CA CYS A 170 -12.74 8.18 7.50
C CYS A 170 -13.47 8.05 6.16
N MET A 171 -14.70 7.55 6.19
CA MET A 171 -15.55 7.41 4.99
C MET A 171 -16.85 8.17 5.16
N GLY A 172 -17.32 8.77 4.08
CA GLY A 172 -18.53 9.60 4.08
C GLY A 172 -18.82 10.20 2.72
N ASP A 173 -19.85 11.02 2.63
CA ASP A 173 -20.17 11.73 1.41
C ASP A 173 -19.04 12.69 1.01
N LYS A 174 -18.87 12.94 -0.29
CA LYS A 174 -17.77 13.71 -0.85
C LYS A 174 -17.59 15.10 -0.20
N GLU A 175 -18.68 15.81 0.01
CA GLU A 175 -18.68 17.13 0.60
C GLU A 175 -18.28 17.10 2.08
N ASP A 176 -18.75 16.10 2.81
CA ASP A 176 -18.43 15.88 4.22
C ASP A 176 -16.94 15.54 4.40
N ILE A 177 -16.40 14.66 3.54
CA ILE A 177 -14.98 14.29 3.55
C ILE A 177 -14.09 15.46 3.18
N ALA A 178 -14.49 16.29 2.20
CA ALA A 178 -13.72 17.48 1.84
C ALA A 178 -13.70 18.53 2.97
N ALA A 179 -14.82 18.74 3.65
CA ALA A 179 -14.89 19.64 4.81
C ALA A 179 -14.07 19.11 5.99
N LEU A 180 -14.14 17.79 6.26
CA LEU A 180 -13.38 17.12 7.30
C LEU A 180 -11.86 17.26 7.06
N GLU A 181 -11.39 17.01 5.84
CA GLU A 181 -9.98 17.18 5.48
C GLU A 181 -9.46 18.59 5.79
N GLN A 182 -10.19 19.62 5.33
CA GLN A 182 -9.80 21.01 5.53
C GLN A 182 -9.67 21.39 7.02
N GLN A 183 -10.51 20.81 7.87
CA GLN A 183 -10.49 21.06 9.29
C GLN A 183 -9.37 20.28 9.98
N LEU A 184 -9.26 18.97 9.72
CA LEU A 184 -8.30 18.13 10.40
C LEU A 184 -6.84 18.43 10.02
N VAL A 185 -6.54 18.83 8.78
CA VAL A 185 -5.20 19.24 8.36
C VAL A 185 -4.71 20.45 9.17
N LYS A 186 -5.60 21.38 9.54
CA LYS A 186 -5.24 22.54 10.36
C LYS A 186 -5.04 22.17 11.82
N GLU A 187 -5.88 21.27 12.37
CA GLU A 187 -5.88 20.90 13.79
C GLU A 187 -4.80 19.88 14.14
N PHE A 188 -4.41 19.03 13.17
CA PHE A 188 -3.47 17.93 13.36
C PHE A 188 -2.28 17.99 12.39
N PRO A 189 -1.45 19.04 12.40
CA PRO A 189 -0.34 19.20 11.45
C PRO A 189 0.79 18.16 11.64
N GLN A 190 0.78 17.41 12.75
CA GLN A 190 1.77 16.38 13.10
C GLN A 190 1.48 14.99 12.52
N ILE A 191 0.35 14.82 11.82
CA ILE A 191 -0.01 13.56 11.16
C ILE A 191 -0.29 13.79 9.68
N ARG A 192 -0.16 12.73 8.89
CA ARG A 192 -0.44 12.75 7.45
C ARG A 192 -1.93 12.54 7.22
N ILE A 193 -2.56 13.45 6.49
CA ILE A 193 -3.97 13.42 6.15
C ILE A 193 -4.09 13.67 4.65
N TYR A 194 -4.75 12.78 3.92
CA TYR A 194 -4.98 12.95 2.48
C TYR A 194 -6.20 12.16 2.00
N ARG A 195 -6.83 12.61 0.94
CA ARG A 195 -7.91 11.88 0.27
C ARG A 195 -7.34 10.88 -0.73
N SER A 196 -7.65 9.60 -0.55
CA SER A 196 -7.35 8.55 -1.52
C SER A 196 -8.47 8.39 -2.57
N LYS A 197 -9.70 8.77 -2.19
CA LYS A 197 -10.88 8.90 -3.06
C LYS A 197 -11.73 10.08 -2.58
N ASP A 198 -12.66 10.53 -3.38
CA ASP A 198 -13.58 11.61 -3.00
C ASP A 198 -14.32 11.34 -1.66
N THR A 199 -14.60 10.07 -1.37
CA THR A 199 -15.33 9.60 -0.20
C THR A 199 -14.45 8.99 0.90
N TYR A 200 -13.10 9.00 0.74
CA TYR A 200 -12.14 8.34 1.63
C TYR A 200 -11.05 9.32 2.06
N LEU A 201 -10.91 9.51 3.37
CA LEU A 201 -9.84 10.30 3.97
C LEU A 201 -8.94 9.36 4.78
N GLU A 202 -7.69 9.23 4.36
CA GLU A 202 -6.70 8.39 5.03
C GLU A 202 -5.84 9.24 5.96
N ILE A 203 -5.63 8.72 7.16
CA ILE A 203 -4.92 9.42 8.23
C ILE A 203 -3.94 8.44 8.89
N MET A 204 -2.68 8.84 8.97
CA MET A 204 -1.61 7.99 9.49
C MET A 204 -0.46 8.81 10.09
N SER A 205 0.50 8.14 10.68
CA SER A 205 1.72 8.79 11.18
C SER A 205 2.44 9.53 10.05
N MET A 206 2.94 10.74 10.31
CA MET A 206 3.80 11.47 9.38
C MET A 206 5.09 10.70 9.03
N LYS A 207 5.51 9.80 9.93
CA LYS A 207 6.70 8.95 9.75
C LYS A 207 6.43 7.70 8.91
N ALA A 208 5.17 7.40 8.57
CA ALA A 208 4.86 6.28 7.68
C ALA A 208 5.31 6.62 6.26
N SER A 209 6.18 5.78 5.68
CA SER A 209 6.78 6.02 4.37
C SER A 209 7.09 4.68 3.71
N LYS A 210 6.69 4.53 2.43
CA LYS A 210 7.04 3.33 1.66
C LYS A 210 8.56 3.20 1.52
N SER A 211 9.27 4.30 1.31
CA SER A 211 10.74 4.30 1.18
C SER A 211 11.45 3.92 2.48
N ASP A 212 10.95 4.33 3.65
CA ASP A 212 11.57 3.96 4.94
C ASP A 212 11.37 2.48 5.24
N ALA A 213 10.19 1.93 4.92
CA ALA A 213 9.93 0.50 5.03
C ALA A 213 10.82 -0.32 4.07
N ILE A 214 11.03 0.16 2.83
CA ILE A 214 11.97 -0.45 1.88
C ILE A 214 13.42 -0.36 2.39
N HIS A 215 13.80 0.78 2.99
CA HIS A 215 15.13 0.95 3.58
C HIS A 215 15.38 -0.09 4.69
N MET A 216 14.42 -0.33 5.56
CA MET A 216 14.51 -1.37 6.57
C MET A 216 14.63 -2.77 5.94
N LEU A 217 13.80 -3.11 4.96
CA LEU A 217 13.85 -4.41 4.28
C LEU A 217 15.11 -4.59 3.42
N LYS A 218 15.71 -3.52 2.90
CA LYS A 218 17.00 -3.56 2.21
C LYS A 218 18.08 -4.18 3.11
N ASP A 219 18.12 -3.77 4.37
CA ASP A 219 19.07 -4.32 5.34
C ASP A 219 18.72 -5.77 5.73
N HIS A 220 17.43 -6.09 5.85
CA HIS A 220 16.95 -7.46 6.06
C HIS A 220 17.34 -8.42 4.93
N PHE A 221 17.27 -7.98 3.67
CA PHE A 221 17.67 -8.78 2.51
C PHE A 221 19.17 -8.72 2.19
N HIS A 222 19.96 -7.91 2.91
CA HIS A 222 21.38 -7.67 2.64
C HIS A 222 21.66 -7.22 1.21
N VAL A 223 20.80 -6.37 0.65
CA VAL A 223 20.94 -5.81 -0.70
C VAL A 223 21.30 -4.32 -0.63
N LYS A 224 21.88 -3.80 -1.70
CA LYS A 224 22.15 -2.37 -1.84
C LYS A 224 20.98 -1.65 -2.48
N GLN A 225 20.87 -0.35 -2.24
CA GLN A 225 19.81 0.49 -2.81
C GLN A 225 19.77 0.42 -4.34
N GLU A 226 20.94 0.43 -4.99
CA GLU A 226 21.07 0.31 -6.45
C GLU A 226 20.65 -1.06 -7.02
N GLU A 227 20.47 -2.06 -6.17
CA GLU A 227 20.02 -3.41 -6.52
C GLU A 227 18.51 -3.59 -6.33
N ILE A 228 17.78 -2.51 -6.02
CA ILE A 228 16.33 -2.52 -5.78
C ILE A 228 15.59 -2.01 -7.02
N MET A 229 14.51 -2.70 -7.39
CA MET A 229 13.49 -2.20 -8.31
C MET A 229 12.23 -1.82 -7.53
N ALA A 230 11.56 -0.73 -7.91
CA ALA A 230 10.26 -0.35 -7.36
C ALA A 230 9.28 0.05 -8.47
N PHE A 231 8.03 -0.40 -8.35
CA PHE A 231 6.94 -0.13 -9.28
C PHE A 231 5.80 0.57 -8.56
N GLY A 232 5.25 1.64 -9.15
CA GLY A 232 4.13 2.38 -8.59
C GLY A 232 3.45 3.27 -9.60
N ASP A 233 2.28 3.81 -9.27
CA ASP A 233 1.48 4.65 -10.17
C ASP A 233 0.90 5.90 -9.50
N ASN A 234 0.93 6.00 -8.18
CA ASN A 234 0.26 7.06 -7.45
C ASN A 234 1.22 7.95 -6.66
N PHE A 235 0.72 9.05 -6.11
CA PHE A 235 1.50 10.03 -5.33
C PHE A 235 2.18 9.43 -4.10
N ASN A 236 1.55 8.44 -3.45
CA ASN A 236 2.12 7.73 -2.31
C ASN A 236 3.25 6.75 -2.69
N ASP A 237 3.55 6.60 -4.00
CA ASP A 237 4.65 5.78 -4.51
C ASP A 237 5.90 6.59 -4.87
N ILE A 238 5.79 7.91 -4.91
CA ILE A 238 6.87 8.80 -5.34
C ILE A 238 8.14 8.56 -4.52
N ASP A 239 8.01 8.40 -3.21
CA ASP A 239 9.13 8.19 -2.30
C ASP A 239 9.84 6.86 -2.59
N MET A 240 9.11 5.75 -2.78
CA MET A 240 9.73 4.46 -3.10
C MET A 240 10.30 4.41 -4.51
N ILE A 241 9.66 5.05 -5.50
CA ILE A 241 10.18 5.15 -6.88
C ILE A 241 11.50 5.92 -6.90
N ARG A 242 11.60 7.02 -6.16
CA ARG A 242 12.84 7.81 -6.04
C ARG A 242 13.92 7.07 -5.26
N TYR A 243 13.54 6.29 -4.27
CA TYR A 243 14.48 5.58 -3.43
C TYR A 243 15.17 4.43 -4.15
N ALA A 244 14.46 3.69 -5.00
CA ALA A 244 14.98 2.50 -5.65
C ALA A 244 16.11 2.80 -6.64
N GLY A 245 17.02 1.84 -6.85
CA GLY A 245 18.03 1.89 -7.91
C GLY A 245 17.43 1.88 -9.32
N LEU A 246 16.22 1.30 -9.46
CA LEU A 246 15.38 1.45 -10.64
C LEU A 246 13.93 1.67 -10.19
N GLY A 247 13.51 2.92 -10.22
CA GLY A 247 12.11 3.29 -10.04
C GLY A 247 11.36 3.29 -11.35
N VAL A 248 10.19 2.68 -11.36
CA VAL A 248 9.34 2.53 -12.55
C VAL A 248 7.95 3.08 -12.26
N ALA A 249 7.55 4.12 -12.99
CA ALA A 249 6.19 4.60 -12.98
C ALA A 249 5.37 3.85 -14.03
N MET A 250 4.17 3.42 -13.66
CA MET A 250 3.25 2.75 -14.58
C MET A 250 2.71 3.72 -15.63
N GLY A 251 2.25 3.22 -16.77
CA GLY A 251 1.72 4.07 -17.86
C GLY A 251 0.46 4.85 -17.48
N ASN A 252 -0.35 4.32 -16.56
CA ASN A 252 -1.52 4.97 -15.97
C ASN A 252 -1.18 5.95 -14.83
N ALA A 253 0.10 6.06 -14.45
CA ALA A 253 0.50 6.96 -13.37
C ALA A 253 0.16 8.42 -13.69
N ALA A 254 -0.13 9.20 -12.65
CA ALA A 254 -0.33 10.64 -12.75
C ALA A 254 0.90 11.32 -13.35
N ASP A 255 0.70 12.45 -14.04
CA ASP A 255 1.79 13.14 -14.73
C ASP A 255 2.89 13.65 -13.78
N GLU A 256 2.56 13.87 -12.51
CA GLU A 256 3.52 14.26 -11.47
C GLU A 256 4.37 13.07 -10.96
N VAL A 257 3.91 11.83 -11.14
CA VAL A 257 4.64 10.61 -10.75
C VAL A 257 5.64 10.18 -11.83
N LYS A 258 5.31 10.35 -13.11
CA LYS A 258 6.15 9.95 -14.25
C LYS A 258 7.57 10.56 -14.25
N PRO A 259 7.76 11.87 -13.96
CA PRO A 259 9.09 12.49 -14.01
C PRO A 259 10.06 11.98 -12.95
N VAL A 260 9.58 11.31 -11.88
CA VAL A 260 10.45 10.80 -10.82
C VAL A 260 10.99 9.41 -11.11
N SER A 261 10.52 8.75 -12.15
CA SER A 261 10.97 7.42 -12.56
C SER A 261 12.14 7.46 -13.54
N TYR A 262 13.00 6.45 -13.46
CA TYR A 262 14.08 6.25 -14.46
C TYR A 262 13.56 5.69 -15.78
N THR A 263 12.36 5.05 -15.76
CA THR A 263 11.78 4.40 -16.93
C THR A 263 10.25 4.46 -16.85
N HIS A 264 9.62 4.84 -17.97
CA HIS A 264 8.17 4.76 -18.12
C HIS A 264 7.85 3.44 -18.82
N LEU A 265 7.22 2.51 -18.12
CA LEU A 265 6.58 1.38 -18.79
C LEU A 265 5.29 1.92 -19.41
N ARG A 266 5.17 1.83 -20.73
CA ARG A 266 3.86 1.97 -21.37
C ARG A 266 2.95 0.94 -20.73
N ALA A 267 1.74 1.35 -20.32
CA ALA A 267 0.70 0.40 -19.99
C ALA A 267 0.62 -0.55 -21.18
N HIS A 268 0.93 -1.83 -20.98
CA HIS A 268 0.59 -2.81 -21.98
C HIS A 268 -0.92 -2.75 -22.03
N GLU A 269 -1.43 -2.20 -23.13
CA GLU A 269 -2.80 -2.36 -23.53
C GLU A 269 -3.04 -3.87 -23.44
N THR A 270 -3.71 -4.30 -22.37
CA THR A 270 -4.29 -5.62 -22.32
C THR A 270 -5.34 -5.57 -23.38
N GLY A 271 -5.00 -6.09 -24.56
CA GLY A 271 -5.92 -6.19 -25.68
C GLY A 271 -7.27 -6.70 -25.19
N ALA A 272 -8.28 -6.06 -25.65
CA ALA A 272 -9.67 -6.33 -25.38
C ALA A 272 -9.99 -7.82 -25.56
#